data_31989ddeb64f00e9d9d59344e314a39c
#
_entry.id   31989ddeb64f00e9d9d59344e314a39c
#
_cell.length_a   1.000
_cell.length_b   1.000
_cell.length_c   1.000
_cell.angle_alpha   90.00
_cell.angle_beta   90.00
_cell.angle_gamma   90.00
#
_symmetry.space_group_name_H-M   'P 1'
#
loop_
_entity.id
_entity.type
_entity.pdbx_description
1 polymer ?
#
loop_
_entity_poly.entity_id
_entity_poly.type
_entity_poly.pdbx_seq_one_letter_code
_entity_poly.pdbx_strand_id
1 'polypeptide(L)'
;MRDTQRFVVASGRAIPTDSEGYLRDLSDWSEDFAMVLAREEGLQLTPEHWEVVRFLRSHYQEHGVQAQVRVMIRHFTQAWGPDRGNNHYLHNLFPVGGPQKQGNRLAGLLRTKGEH
;
A
#
# COMPACT_ATOMS: atom_id res chain seq x y z
N MET A 1 24.55 -8.25 2.44
CA MET A 1 23.64 -8.88 1.48
C MET A 1 22.71 -7.84 0.88
N ARG A 2 22.54 -7.86 -0.40
CA ARG A 2 21.69 -6.88 -1.04
C ARG A 2 20.34 -7.50 -1.37
N ASP A 3 19.33 -6.66 -1.49
CA ASP A 3 18.00 -7.07 -1.91
C ASP A 3 18.07 -7.70 -3.27
N THR A 4 17.28 -8.75 -3.45
CA THR A 4 17.07 -9.30 -4.76
C THR A 4 16.05 -8.42 -5.48
N GLN A 5 16.43 -7.90 -6.63
CA GLN A 5 15.52 -7.13 -7.44
C GLN A 5 14.51 -8.05 -8.09
N ARG A 6 13.25 -7.62 -8.10
CA ARG A 6 12.24 -8.35 -8.84
C ARG A 6 11.47 -7.36 -9.71
N PHE A 7 10.64 -7.90 -10.58
CA PHE A 7 9.85 -7.08 -11.49
C PHE A 7 8.39 -7.46 -11.36
N VAL A 8 7.53 -6.44 -11.43
CA VAL A 8 6.09 -6.65 -11.53
C VAL A 8 5.70 -6.23 -12.94
N VAL A 9 5.08 -7.14 -13.68
CA VAL A 9 4.70 -6.84 -15.06
C VAL A 9 3.30 -6.25 -15.05
N ALA A 10 3.19 -4.99 -15.39
CA ALA A 10 1.92 -4.26 -15.39
C ALA A 10 1.88 -3.37 -16.62
N SER A 11 0.73 -3.35 -17.31
CA SER A 11 0.54 -2.55 -18.51
C SER A 11 1.60 -2.81 -19.58
N GLY A 12 2.04 -4.07 -19.68
CA GLY A 12 3.04 -4.45 -20.67
C GLY A 12 4.46 -4.04 -20.34
N ARG A 13 4.72 -3.57 -19.13
CA ARG A 13 6.06 -3.15 -18.70
C ARG A 13 6.51 -3.96 -17.50
N ALA A 14 7.80 -4.29 -17.48
CA ALA A 14 8.43 -4.93 -16.32
C ALA A 14 8.89 -3.81 -15.38
N ILE A 15 8.20 -3.65 -14.26
CA ILE A 15 8.45 -2.56 -13.33
C ILE A 15 9.34 -3.05 -12.21
N PRO A 16 10.52 -2.46 -12.01
CA PRO A 16 11.45 -2.94 -10.98
C PRO A 16 10.98 -2.62 -9.57
N THR A 17 11.11 -3.61 -8.71
CA THR A 17 10.77 -3.47 -7.29
C THR A 17 11.88 -4.11 -6.46
N ASP A 18 11.81 -3.93 -5.15
CA ASP A 18 12.66 -4.71 -4.28
C ASP A 18 12.06 -6.11 -4.09
N SER A 19 12.68 -6.92 -3.24
CA SER A 19 12.24 -8.31 -3.08
C SER A 19 10.84 -8.44 -2.50
N GLU A 20 10.34 -7.40 -1.84
CA GLU A 20 9.01 -7.44 -1.24
C GLU A 20 7.94 -6.77 -2.11
N GLY A 21 8.34 -6.13 -3.20
CA GLY A 21 7.39 -5.50 -4.09
C GLY A 21 7.26 -4.00 -3.94
N TYR A 22 8.12 -3.38 -3.13
CA TYR A 22 8.15 -1.92 -3.06
C TYR A 22 8.81 -1.36 -4.31
N LEU A 23 8.23 -0.31 -4.87
CA LEU A 23 8.80 0.32 -6.06
C LEU A 23 10.17 0.88 -5.81
N ARG A 24 11.02 0.80 -6.83
CA ARG A 24 12.31 1.50 -6.82
C ARG A 24 12.15 2.96 -7.21
N ASP A 25 11.19 3.24 -8.08
CA ASP A 25 10.92 4.58 -8.58
C ASP A 25 9.44 4.85 -8.38
N LEU A 26 9.12 5.86 -7.56
CA LEU A 26 7.74 6.17 -7.22
C LEU A 26 6.92 6.57 -8.45
N SER A 27 7.56 7.09 -9.49
CA SER A 27 6.85 7.49 -10.68
C SER A 27 6.38 6.31 -11.52
N ASP A 28 6.81 5.09 -11.20
CA ASP A 28 6.37 3.89 -11.90
C ASP A 28 5.02 3.36 -11.43
N TRP A 29 4.41 4.00 -10.44
CA TRP A 29 3.15 3.52 -9.91
C TRP A 29 2.00 3.78 -10.89
N SER A 30 1.10 2.82 -10.95
CA SER A 30 -0.18 2.96 -11.63
C SER A 30 -1.20 2.09 -10.92
N GLU A 31 -2.48 2.32 -11.21
CA GLU A 31 -3.50 1.43 -10.66
C GLU A 31 -3.30 0.01 -11.13
N ASP A 32 -2.83 -0.16 -12.36
CA ASP A 32 -2.55 -1.48 -12.88
C ASP A 32 -1.45 -2.17 -12.10
N PHE A 33 -0.39 -1.43 -11.74
CA PHE A 33 0.66 -1.97 -10.87
C PHE A 33 0.06 -2.48 -9.56
N ALA A 34 -0.79 -1.67 -8.93
CA ALA A 34 -1.40 -2.06 -7.66
C ALA A 34 -2.24 -3.32 -7.82
N MET A 35 -2.99 -3.42 -8.91
CA MET A 35 -3.83 -4.59 -9.13
C MET A 35 -3.01 -5.85 -9.35
N VAL A 36 -1.94 -5.75 -10.13
CA VAL A 36 -1.09 -6.92 -10.38
C VAL A 36 -0.39 -7.36 -9.10
N LEU A 37 0.17 -6.40 -8.36
CA LEU A 37 0.85 -6.72 -7.11
C LEU A 37 -0.12 -7.34 -6.10
N ALA A 38 -1.32 -6.79 -5.98
CA ALA A 38 -2.33 -7.35 -5.10
C ALA A 38 -2.64 -8.79 -5.46
N ARG A 39 -2.80 -9.06 -6.75
CA ARG A 39 -3.08 -10.42 -7.22
C ARG A 39 -1.95 -11.37 -6.84
N GLU A 40 -0.71 -10.92 -6.98
CA GLU A 40 0.44 -11.75 -6.59
C GLU A 40 0.43 -12.05 -5.09
N GLU A 41 -0.10 -11.14 -4.29
CA GLU A 41 -0.17 -11.33 -2.84
C GLU A 41 -1.47 -12.01 -2.41
N GLY A 42 -2.28 -12.45 -3.36
CA GLY A 42 -3.52 -13.16 -3.06
C GLY A 42 -4.65 -12.25 -2.62
N LEU A 43 -4.61 -10.98 -2.98
CA LEU A 43 -5.58 -10.01 -2.53
C LEU A 43 -6.37 -9.46 -3.71
N GLN A 44 -7.69 -9.46 -3.56
CA GLN A 44 -8.57 -8.82 -4.53
C GLN A 44 -8.95 -7.45 -4.00
N LEU A 45 -8.67 -6.41 -4.78
CA LEU A 45 -8.93 -5.03 -4.34
C LEU A 45 -10.40 -4.69 -4.47
N THR A 46 -10.97 -4.21 -3.36
CA THR A 46 -12.35 -3.74 -3.30
C THR A 46 -12.33 -2.21 -3.26
N PRO A 47 -13.50 -1.56 -3.37
CA PRO A 47 -13.52 -0.11 -3.23
C PRO A 47 -12.91 0.40 -1.93
N GLU A 48 -13.04 -0.34 -0.83
CA GLU A 48 -12.42 0.07 0.43
C GLU A 48 -10.90 0.03 0.34
N HIS A 49 -10.35 -0.99 -0.31
CA HIS A 49 -8.90 -1.03 -0.53
C HIS A 49 -8.44 0.19 -1.32
N TRP A 50 -9.17 0.54 -2.37
CA TRP A 50 -8.80 1.70 -3.17
C TRP A 50 -8.88 3.00 -2.39
N GLU A 51 -9.86 3.13 -1.49
CA GLU A 51 -9.93 4.31 -0.64
C GLU A 51 -8.68 4.43 0.23
N VAL A 52 -8.22 3.31 0.79
CA VAL A 52 -7.01 3.33 1.60
C VAL A 52 -5.79 3.67 0.75
N VAL A 53 -5.68 3.07 -0.42
CA VAL A 53 -4.56 3.36 -1.32
C VAL A 53 -4.53 4.84 -1.69
N ARG A 54 -5.67 5.41 -2.03
CA ARG A 54 -5.75 6.82 -2.38
C ARG A 54 -5.41 7.72 -1.20
N PHE A 55 -5.89 7.34 0.00
CA PHE A 55 -5.54 8.09 1.20
C PHE A 55 -4.04 8.10 1.43
N LEU A 56 -3.41 6.94 1.32
CA LEU A 56 -1.97 6.83 1.55
C LEU A 56 -1.19 7.68 0.56
N ARG A 57 -1.57 7.64 -0.70
CA ARG A 57 -0.91 8.45 -1.71
C ARG A 57 -1.10 9.95 -1.48
N SER A 58 -2.32 10.36 -1.14
CA SER A 58 -2.59 11.77 -0.85
C SER A 58 -1.82 12.26 0.37
N HIS A 59 -1.77 11.43 1.40
CA HIS A 59 -1.04 11.78 2.61
C HIS A 59 0.44 11.99 2.31
N TYR A 60 1.01 11.10 1.51
CA TYR A 60 2.42 11.21 1.15
C TYR A 60 2.68 12.47 0.33
N GLN A 61 1.79 12.78 -0.61
CA GLN A 61 1.93 13.98 -1.42
C GLN A 61 1.86 15.24 -0.57
N GLU A 62 1.01 15.23 0.43
CA GLU A 62 0.80 16.38 1.29
C GLU A 62 1.91 16.59 2.31
N HIS A 63 2.41 15.49 2.87
CA HIS A 63 3.29 15.57 4.04
C HIS A 63 4.70 15.08 3.78
N GLY A 64 4.95 14.43 2.66
CA GLY A 64 6.27 13.91 2.33
C GLY A 64 6.69 12.69 3.12
N VAL A 65 5.78 12.12 3.90
CA VAL A 65 6.03 10.90 4.68
C VAL A 65 4.81 10.01 4.62
N GLN A 66 4.99 8.74 4.92
CA GLN A 66 3.91 7.78 4.93
C GLN A 66 3.04 7.98 6.19
N ALA A 67 1.76 7.67 6.04
CA ALA A 67 0.83 7.79 7.16
C ALA A 67 1.09 6.70 8.20
N GLN A 68 1.10 7.09 9.46
CA GLN A 68 1.15 6.12 10.54
C GLN A 68 -0.21 5.45 10.69
N VAL A 69 -0.20 4.25 11.28
CA VAL A 69 -1.43 3.47 11.41
C VAL A 69 -2.50 4.22 12.22
N ARG A 70 -2.09 4.96 13.23
CA ARG A 70 -3.09 5.70 14.03
C ARG A 70 -3.73 6.83 13.22
N VAL A 71 -2.98 7.40 12.28
CA VAL A 71 -3.54 8.43 11.39
C VAL A 71 -4.57 7.80 10.46
N MET A 72 -4.26 6.61 9.96
CA MET A 72 -5.19 5.86 9.11
C MET A 72 -6.46 5.53 9.89
N ILE A 73 -6.32 5.06 11.12
CA ILE A 73 -7.47 4.69 11.94
C ILE A 73 -8.36 5.91 12.19
N ARG A 74 -7.74 7.05 12.52
CA ARG A 74 -8.52 8.27 12.77
C ARG A 74 -9.31 8.67 11.53
N HIS A 75 -8.64 8.63 10.39
CA HIS A 75 -9.30 9.02 9.14
C HIS A 75 -10.48 8.09 8.82
N PHE A 76 -10.25 6.79 8.90
CA PHE A 76 -11.27 5.84 8.47
C PHE A 76 -12.36 5.62 9.52
N THR A 77 -12.07 5.92 10.80
CA THR A 77 -13.13 5.97 11.79
C THR A 77 -14.15 7.05 11.40
N GLN A 78 -13.67 8.19 10.93
CA GLN A 78 -14.56 9.26 10.49
C GLN A 78 -15.25 8.94 9.17
N ALA A 79 -14.53 8.32 8.25
CA ALA A 79 -15.08 8.06 6.92
C ALA A 79 -16.02 6.86 6.90
N TRP A 80 -15.72 5.83 7.66
CA TRP A 80 -16.46 4.56 7.60
C TRP A 80 -17.20 4.23 8.89
N GLY A 81 -16.95 4.97 9.97
CA GLY A 81 -17.50 4.65 11.28
C GLY A 81 -16.56 3.75 12.08
N PRO A 82 -16.77 3.65 13.39
CA PRO A 82 -15.83 2.91 14.26
C PRO A 82 -15.83 1.40 14.03
N ASP A 83 -16.90 0.84 13.47
CA ASP A 83 -16.96 -0.60 13.24
C ASP A 83 -16.02 -1.03 12.11
N ARG A 84 -15.75 -0.15 11.17
CA ARG A 84 -14.89 -0.47 10.03
C ARG A 84 -13.60 0.33 10.01
N GLY A 85 -13.59 1.50 10.64
CA GLY A 85 -12.38 2.34 10.67
C GLY A 85 -11.53 2.04 11.88
N ASN A 86 -11.22 0.76 12.13
CA ASN A 86 -10.44 0.38 13.30
C ASN A 86 -9.28 -0.50 12.87
N ASN A 87 -8.38 -0.73 13.82
CA ASN A 87 -7.15 -1.45 13.53
C ASN A 87 -7.40 -2.88 13.04
N HIS A 88 -8.35 -3.56 13.67
CA HIS A 88 -8.66 -4.95 13.32
C HIS A 88 -9.19 -5.04 11.89
N TYR A 89 -10.12 -4.17 11.55
CA TYR A 89 -10.73 -4.17 10.22
C TYR A 89 -9.69 -3.86 9.15
N LEU A 90 -8.83 -2.86 9.41
CA LEU A 90 -7.80 -2.49 8.45
C LEU A 90 -6.79 -3.62 8.25
N HIS A 91 -6.44 -4.33 9.32
CA HIS A 91 -5.54 -5.47 9.18
C HIS A 91 -6.18 -6.62 8.40
N ASN A 92 -7.50 -6.77 8.51
CA ASN A 92 -8.21 -7.78 7.72
C ASN A 92 -8.25 -7.40 6.23
N LEU A 93 -8.34 -6.10 5.93
CA LEU A 93 -8.29 -5.65 4.55
C LEU A 93 -6.91 -5.89 3.93
N PHE A 94 -5.86 -5.81 4.72
CA PHE A 94 -4.49 -5.94 4.23
C PHE A 94 -3.76 -7.03 5.02
N PRO A 95 -4.10 -8.30 4.74
CA PRO A 95 -3.59 -9.38 5.58
C PRO A 95 -2.11 -9.69 5.42
N VAL A 96 -1.48 -9.21 4.35
CA VAL A 96 -0.07 -9.52 4.11
C VAL A 96 0.78 -8.36 4.58
N GLY A 97 0.89 -8.20 5.89
CA GLY A 97 1.72 -7.19 6.51
C GLY A 97 0.99 -6.03 7.15
N GLY A 98 -0.34 -5.98 7.02
CA GLY A 98 -1.15 -4.94 7.64
C GLY A 98 -1.33 -3.71 6.76
N PRO A 99 -2.16 -2.77 7.23
CA PRO A 99 -2.53 -1.62 6.39
C PRO A 99 -1.38 -0.70 6.08
N GLN A 100 -0.41 -0.57 6.98
CA GLN A 100 0.73 0.30 6.71
C GLN A 100 1.69 -0.34 5.73
N LYS A 101 2.06 -1.60 5.99
CA LYS A 101 3.06 -2.25 5.17
C LYS A 101 2.50 -2.63 3.79
N GLN A 102 1.44 -3.42 3.77
CA GLN A 102 0.85 -3.83 2.50
C GLN A 102 0.20 -2.66 1.79
N GLY A 103 -0.46 -1.78 2.53
CA GLY A 103 -1.06 -0.60 1.94
C GLY A 103 -0.04 0.28 1.23
N ASN A 104 1.10 0.52 1.86
CA ASN A 104 2.14 1.33 1.23
C ASN A 104 2.74 0.67 0.00
N ARG A 105 2.91 -0.66 0.03
CA ARG A 105 3.40 -1.36 -1.17
C ARG A 105 2.45 -1.17 -2.33
N LEU A 106 1.16 -1.39 -2.09
CA LEU A 106 0.15 -1.25 -3.13
C LEU A 106 -0.01 0.19 -3.59
N ALA A 107 0.21 1.13 -2.69
CA ALA A 107 0.13 2.56 -3.01
C ALA A 107 1.38 3.05 -3.73
N GLY A 108 2.38 2.20 -3.90
CA GLY A 108 3.60 2.57 -4.61
C GLY A 108 4.50 3.48 -3.82
N LEU A 109 4.42 3.44 -2.51
CA LEU A 109 5.27 4.25 -1.64
C LEU A 109 6.43 3.43 -1.14
N LEU A 110 7.44 4.12 -0.63
CA LEU A 110 8.61 3.45 -0.09
C LEU A 110 8.30 2.82 1.26
N ARG A 111 9.18 1.92 1.68
CA ARG A 111 9.10 1.31 2.99
C ARG A 111 9.17 2.38 4.07
N THR A 112 8.33 2.27 5.10
CA THR A 112 8.38 3.27 6.17
C THR A 112 9.66 3.14 6.97
N LYS A 113 10.11 4.27 7.50
CA LYS A 113 11.28 4.31 8.34
C LYS A 113 11.01 3.53 9.61
N GLY A 114 11.93 2.70 10.00
CA GLY A 114 11.75 1.87 11.18
C GLY A 114 11.09 0.54 10.92
N GLU A 115 10.66 0.30 9.70
CA GLU A 115 10.10 -0.98 9.29
C GLU A 115 11.21 -1.88 8.84
N HIS A 116 11.34 -3.01 9.45
CA HIS A 116 12.45 -3.92 9.15
C HIS A 116 12.00 -5.35 9.02
#